data_dd6d314025f64002ef3b5dc3c4a0570b
#
_entry.id   dd6d314025f64002ef3b5dc3c4a0570b
#
_cell.length_a   1.000
_cell.length_b   1.000
_cell.length_c   1.000
_cell.angle_alpha   90.00
_cell.angle_beta   90.00
_cell.angle_gamma   90.00
#
_symmetry.space_group_name_H-M   'P 1'
#
loop_
_entity.id
_entity.type
_entity.pdbx_description
1 polymer ?
#
loop_
_entity_poly.entity_id
_entity_poly.type
_entity_poly.pdbx_seq_one_letter_code
_entity_poly.pdbx_strand_id
1 'polypeptide(L)'
;MSKPQNRVRLTAGRVDAFTCPAGKSQAFLWDTEAPALALRVTPTGRKTYVFESRLNGATLRLSIGTAADWPLEKARGEAQRLKVLVDSGTDPRELERQQQADRAAAKAAAAVQAATVGEAWAAYVAERTPHWGELHRKDHERLTRAGGEIAKRGTRGRGVTIAGPLYPLL
;
A
#
# COMPACT_ATOMS: atom_id res chain seq x y z
N MET A 1 -2.34 10.21 -37.99
CA MET A 1 -2.15 10.57 -36.56
C MET A 1 -2.12 12.08 -36.46
N SER A 2 -3.17 12.72 -35.95
CA SER A 2 -3.17 14.18 -35.76
C SER A 2 -2.12 14.55 -34.69
N LYS A 3 -1.14 15.39 -35.06
CA LYS A 3 -0.23 15.97 -34.10
C LYS A 3 -1.07 16.77 -33.07
N PRO A 4 -0.85 16.60 -31.76
CA PRO A 4 -1.54 17.42 -30.79
C PRO A 4 -1.24 18.88 -31.04
N GLN A 5 -2.29 19.68 -31.27
CA GLN A 5 -2.21 21.10 -31.69
C GLN A 5 -1.61 22.04 -30.60
N ASN A 6 -1.35 21.51 -29.37
CA ASN A 6 -0.83 22.26 -28.23
C ASN A 6 0.48 21.65 -27.72
N ARG A 7 1.56 21.74 -28.49
CA ARG A 7 2.91 21.38 -28.07
C ARG A 7 3.77 22.61 -27.87
N VAL A 8 4.31 22.79 -26.68
CA VAL A 8 5.19 23.89 -26.32
C VAL A 8 6.23 23.40 -25.31
N ARG A 9 7.37 24.05 -25.23
CA ARG A 9 8.26 23.88 -24.08
C ARG A 9 7.52 24.36 -22.82
N LEU A 10 7.21 23.46 -21.89
CA LEU A 10 6.61 23.84 -20.62
C LEU A 10 7.61 24.70 -19.81
N THR A 11 7.10 25.73 -19.17
CA THR A 11 7.79 26.57 -18.19
C THR A 11 6.83 26.83 -17.04
N ALA A 12 7.33 27.21 -15.86
CA ALA A 12 6.47 27.54 -14.72
C ALA A 12 5.38 28.55 -15.10
N GLY A 13 5.76 29.65 -15.76
CA GLY A 13 4.78 30.66 -16.18
C GLY A 13 3.74 30.15 -17.18
N ARG A 14 4.10 29.22 -18.09
CA ARG A 14 3.13 28.57 -18.99
C ARG A 14 2.22 27.61 -18.27
N VAL A 15 2.74 26.88 -17.30
CA VAL A 15 1.95 26.01 -16.43
C VAL A 15 0.93 26.84 -15.64
N ASP A 16 1.36 27.99 -15.10
CA ASP A 16 0.48 28.87 -14.32
C ASP A 16 -0.57 29.57 -15.19
N ALA A 17 -0.21 30.00 -16.38
CA ALA A 17 -1.12 30.71 -17.29
C ALA A 17 -2.11 29.80 -18.03
N PHE A 18 -1.83 28.49 -18.15
CA PHE A 18 -2.67 27.59 -18.94
C PHE A 18 -3.99 27.28 -18.24
N THR A 19 -5.09 27.54 -18.94
CA THR A 19 -6.47 27.34 -18.44
C THR A 19 -7.26 26.42 -19.35
N CYS A 20 -8.33 25.83 -18.82
CA CYS A 20 -9.25 25.02 -19.60
C CYS A 20 -10.20 25.97 -20.39
N PRO A 21 -10.29 25.84 -21.72
CA PRO A 21 -11.23 26.63 -22.51
C PRO A 21 -12.68 26.35 -22.09
N ALA A 22 -13.54 27.38 -22.18
CA ALA A 22 -14.96 27.24 -21.92
C ALA A 22 -15.60 26.14 -22.78
N GLY A 23 -16.48 25.37 -22.20
CA GLY A 23 -17.19 24.26 -22.87
C GLY A 23 -16.39 22.95 -22.99
N LYS A 24 -15.12 22.90 -22.53
CA LYS A 24 -14.34 21.65 -22.47
C LYS A 24 -14.28 21.11 -21.06
N SER A 25 -14.33 19.78 -20.91
CA SER A 25 -14.17 19.11 -19.63
C SER A 25 -12.70 19.06 -19.17
N GLN A 26 -11.75 19.19 -20.10
CA GLN A 26 -10.31 19.23 -19.82
C GLN A 26 -9.55 19.77 -21.03
N ALA A 27 -8.35 20.29 -20.79
CA ALA A 27 -7.40 20.70 -21.83
C ALA A 27 -6.01 20.13 -21.53
N PHE A 28 -5.22 19.90 -22.58
CA PHE A 28 -3.86 19.37 -22.49
C PHE A 28 -2.89 20.31 -23.16
N LEU A 29 -1.75 20.51 -22.51
CA LEU A 29 -0.60 21.21 -23.05
C LEU A 29 0.62 20.26 -23.00
N TRP A 30 1.11 19.86 -24.16
CA TRP A 30 2.17 18.87 -24.29
C TRP A 30 3.54 19.49 -24.23
N ASP A 31 4.46 18.86 -23.50
CA ASP A 31 5.85 19.32 -23.44
C ASP A 31 6.63 18.91 -24.70
N THR A 32 7.50 19.79 -25.17
CA THR A 32 8.44 19.48 -26.25
C THR A 32 9.73 18.86 -25.76
N GLU A 33 10.14 19.08 -24.51
CA GLU A 33 11.34 18.49 -23.91
C GLU A 33 11.11 17.06 -23.43
N ALA A 34 9.90 16.77 -22.92
CA ALA A 34 9.48 15.41 -22.56
C ALA A 34 8.20 15.06 -23.36
N PRO A 35 8.32 14.53 -24.58
CA PRO A 35 7.17 14.37 -25.50
C PRO A 35 6.02 13.51 -24.99
N ALA A 36 6.25 12.68 -23.97
CA ALA A 36 5.21 11.87 -23.31
C ALA A 36 4.55 12.60 -22.12
N LEU A 37 5.04 13.79 -21.75
CA LEU A 37 4.51 14.61 -20.68
C LEU A 37 3.49 15.62 -21.21
N ALA A 38 2.36 15.74 -20.51
CA ALA A 38 1.41 16.82 -20.70
C ALA A 38 0.94 17.41 -19.38
N LEU A 39 0.60 18.69 -19.40
CA LEU A 39 -0.17 19.35 -18.37
C LEU A 39 -1.65 19.20 -18.72
N ARG A 40 -2.43 18.57 -17.87
CA ARG A 40 -3.90 18.51 -17.94
C ARG A 40 -4.49 19.55 -17.01
N VAL A 41 -5.43 20.35 -17.52
CA VAL A 41 -6.19 21.34 -16.74
C VAL A 41 -7.67 21.07 -16.87
N THR A 42 -8.40 21.16 -15.77
CA THR A 42 -9.87 21.03 -15.69
C THR A 42 -10.54 22.40 -15.63
N PRO A 43 -11.86 22.51 -15.84
CA PRO A 43 -12.59 23.78 -15.69
C PRO A 43 -12.48 24.42 -14.30
N THR A 44 -12.25 23.59 -13.27
CA THR A 44 -12.02 24.05 -11.89
C THR A 44 -10.62 24.60 -11.66
N GLY A 45 -9.79 24.67 -12.70
CA GLY A 45 -8.39 25.15 -12.61
C GLY A 45 -7.39 24.14 -12.06
N ARG A 46 -7.80 22.90 -11.74
CA ARG A 46 -6.88 21.88 -11.26
C ARG A 46 -5.91 21.48 -12.37
N LYS A 47 -4.62 21.60 -12.08
CA LYS A 47 -3.50 21.31 -12.98
C LYS A 47 -2.81 20.03 -12.55
N THR A 48 -2.64 19.09 -13.48
CA THR A 48 -2.05 17.77 -13.20
C THR A 48 -1.10 17.40 -14.32
N TYR A 49 0.12 17.00 -13.99
CA TYR A 49 1.03 16.38 -14.95
C TYR A 49 0.57 14.96 -15.25
N VAL A 50 0.51 14.62 -16.51
CA VAL A 50 0.14 13.30 -16.99
C VAL A 50 1.17 12.78 -17.99
N PHE A 51 1.45 11.50 -17.87
CA PHE A 51 2.22 10.76 -18.85
C PHE A 51 1.26 10.08 -19.83
N GLU A 52 1.57 10.13 -21.12
CA GLU A 52 0.82 9.38 -22.12
C GLU A 52 1.77 8.77 -23.14
N SER A 53 1.63 7.49 -23.38
CA SER A 53 2.38 6.74 -24.39
C SER A 53 1.53 5.63 -24.97
N ARG A 54 2.06 4.92 -25.96
CA ARG A 54 1.44 3.71 -26.49
C ARG A 54 2.17 2.47 -25.98
N LEU A 55 1.40 1.52 -25.48
CA LEU A 55 1.88 0.20 -25.08
C LEU A 55 1.04 -0.85 -25.81
N ASN A 56 1.68 -1.73 -26.58
CA ASN A 56 1.02 -2.80 -27.33
C ASN A 56 -0.15 -2.30 -28.21
N GLY A 57 0.00 -1.13 -28.84
CA GLY A 57 -1.02 -0.51 -29.68
C GLY A 57 -2.10 0.28 -28.94
N ALA A 58 -2.24 0.12 -27.64
CA ALA A 58 -3.20 0.85 -26.78
C ALA A 58 -2.59 2.13 -26.20
N THR A 59 -3.43 3.14 -25.94
CA THR A 59 -3.01 4.37 -25.25
C THR A 59 -2.96 4.12 -23.76
N LEU A 60 -1.78 4.26 -23.18
CA LEU A 60 -1.54 4.26 -21.75
C LEU A 60 -1.45 5.71 -21.25
N ARG A 61 -2.32 6.10 -20.31
CA ARG A 61 -2.25 7.41 -19.67
C ARG A 61 -2.16 7.24 -18.14
N LEU A 62 -1.16 7.87 -17.53
CA LEU A 62 -0.91 7.84 -16.09
C LEU A 62 -0.86 9.25 -15.52
N SER A 63 -1.39 9.45 -14.34
CA SER A 63 -1.26 10.70 -13.60
C SER A 63 0.06 10.67 -12.83
N ILE A 64 0.92 11.68 -13.04
CA ILE A 64 2.18 11.82 -12.29
C ILE A 64 1.91 12.53 -10.97
N GLY A 65 1.21 13.67 -11.01
CA GLY A 65 0.89 14.43 -9.80
C GLY A 65 0.40 15.84 -10.12
N THR A 66 -0.01 16.59 -9.09
CA THR A 66 -0.48 17.95 -9.29
C THR A 66 0.68 18.90 -9.52
N ALA A 67 0.46 19.95 -10.33
CA ALA A 67 1.52 20.93 -10.61
C ALA A 67 1.92 21.77 -9.36
N ALA A 68 1.09 21.75 -8.32
CA ALA A 68 1.38 22.38 -7.04
C ALA A 68 2.42 21.59 -6.24
N ASP A 69 2.36 20.25 -6.30
CA ASP A 69 3.20 19.36 -5.47
C ASP A 69 4.43 18.86 -6.23
N TRP A 70 4.37 18.88 -7.56
CA TRP A 70 5.41 18.37 -8.44
C TRP A 70 6.13 19.48 -9.20
N PRO A 71 7.41 19.76 -8.92
CA PRO A 71 8.24 20.60 -9.77
C PRO A 71 8.30 20.05 -11.21
N LEU A 72 8.25 20.92 -12.21
CA LEU A 72 8.23 20.54 -13.62
C LEU A 72 9.37 19.59 -14.00
N GLU A 73 10.58 19.85 -13.50
CA GLU A 73 11.74 19.01 -13.80
C GLU A 73 11.60 17.58 -13.24
N LYS A 74 11.01 17.44 -12.05
CA LYS A 74 10.68 16.11 -11.52
C LYS A 74 9.61 15.40 -12.34
N ALA A 75 8.61 16.14 -12.83
CA ALA A 75 7.59 15.58 -13.71
C ALA A 75 8.17 15.12 -15.05
N ARG A 76 9.14 15.84 -15.60
CA ARG A 76 9.90 15.43 -16.79
C ARG A 76 10.70 14.16 -16.55
N GLY A 77 11.45 14.11 -15.44
CA GLY A 77 12.22 12.90 -15.06
C GLY A 77 11.33 11.67 -14.89
N GLU A 78 10.18 11.83 -14.26
CA GLU A 78 9.21 10.72 -14.10
C GLU A 78 8.60 10.30 -15.44
N ALA A 79 8.24 11.24 -16.30
CA ALA A 79 7.75 10.92 -17.63
C ALA A 79 8.80 10.16 -18.47
N GLN A 80 10.07 10.52 -18.36
CA GLN A 80 11.18 9.83 -19.01
C GLN A 80 11.34 8.40 -18.45
N ARG A 81 11.30 8.22 -17.14
CA ARG A 81 11.35 6.90 -16.50
C ARG A 81 10.22 5.99 -16.97
N LEU A 82 8.99 6.50 -16.98
CA LEU A 82 7.82 5.77 -17.46
C LEU A 82 7.94 5.44 -18.96
N LYS A 83 8.52 6.34 -19.76
CA LYS A 83 8.75 6.14 -21.19
C LYS A 83 9.70 4.96 -21.44
N VAL A 84 10.79 4.88 -20.69
CA VAL A 84 11.74 3.75 -20.78
C VAL A 84 11.06 2.41 -20.46
N LEU A 85 10.23 2.36 -19.42
CA LEU A 85 9.48 1.15 -19.09
C LEU A 85 8.53 0.73 -20.22
N VAL A 86 7.77 1.69 -20.76
CA VAL A 86 6.83 1.41 -21.85
C VAL A 86 7.57 0.98 -23.11
N ASP A 87 8.70 1.57 -23.44
CA ASP A 87 9.52 1.21 -24.59
C ASP A 87 10.16 -0.19 -24.46
N SER A 88 10.41 -0.63 -23.21
CA SER A 88 10.81 -2.03 -22.95
C SER A 88 9.65 -3.03 -22.95
N GLY A 89 8.43 -2.57 -23.24
CA GLY A 89 7.24 -3.42 -23.25
C GLY A 89 6.59 -3.67 -21.88
N THR A 90 7.06 -2.99 -20.83
CA THR A 90 6.56 -3.18 -19.48
C THR A 90 5.42 -2.20 -19.17
N ASP A 91 4.28 -2.69 -18.69
CA ASP A 91 3.22 -1.82 -18.17
C ASP A 91 3.58 -1.32 -16.75
N PRO A 92 3.81 0.00 -16.57
CA PRO A 92 4.15 0.56 -15.26
C PRO A 92 3.12 0.26 -14.17
N ARG A 93 1.84 0.13 -14.53
CA ARG A 93 0.75 -0.19 -13.58
C ARG A 93 0.85 -1.62 -13.06
N GLU A 94 1.28 -2.54 -13.90
CA GLU A 94 1.49 -3.94 -13.48
C GLU A 94 2.71 -4.08 -12.60
N LEU A 95 3.79 -3.39 -12.98
CA LEU A 95 5.00 -3.35 -12.16
C LEU A 95 4.70 -2.78 -10.75
N GLU A 96 3.93 -1.70 -10.68
CA GLU A 96 3.55 -1.10 -9.40
C GLU A 96 2.66 -2.04 -8.57
N ARG A 97 1.67 -2.69 -9.20
CA ARG A 97 0.82 -3.71 -8.53
C ARG A 97 1.63 -4.86 -7.97
N GLN A 98 2.59 -5.37 -8.76
CA GLN A 98 3.48 -6.45 -8.29
C GLN A 98 4.31 -6.00 -7.09
N GLN A 99 4.92 -4.82 -7.16
CA GLN A 99 5.70 -4.27 -6.04
C GLN A 99 4.86 -4.06 -4.77
N GLN A 100 3.61 -3.62 -4.92
CA GLN A 100 2.69 -3.47 -3.78
C GLN A 100 2.32 -4.84 -3.18
N ALA A 101 2.05 -5.85 -4.02
CA ALA A 101 1.77 -7.20 -3.57
C ALA A 101 2.98 -7.81 -2.82
N ASP A 102 4.18 -7.65 -3.37
CA ASP A 102 5.42 -8.16 -2.75
C ASP A 102 5.68 -7.48 -1.38
N ARG A 103 5.48 -6.15 -1.29
CA ARG A 103 5.59 -5.42 -0.02
C ARG A 103 4.54 -5.87 1.00
N ALA A 104 3.30 -6.10 0.56
CA ALA A 104 2.25 -6.59 1.44
C ALA A 104 2.56 -8.01 1.94
N ALA A 105 3.02 -8.90 1.06
CA ALA A 105 3.44 -10.26 1.42
C ALA A 105 4.63 -10.25 2.40
N ALA A 106 5.63 -9.42 2.14
CA ALA A 106 6.79 -9.28 3.04
C ALA A 106 6.38 -8.75 4.41
N LYS A 107 5.48 -7.76 4.46
CA LYS A 107 4.93 -7.23 5.73
C LYS A 107 4.14 -8.29 6.49
N ALA A 108 3.31 -9.08 5.81
CA ALA A 108 2.55 -10.17 6.42
C ALA A 108 3.49 -11.26 6.96
N ALA A 109 4.50 -11.66 6.20
CA ALA A 109 5.50 -12.63 6.64
C ALA A 109 6.27 -12.12 7.88
N ALA A 110 6.68 -10.86 7.89
CA ALA A 110 7.36 -10.26 9.04
C ALA A 110 6.47 -10.22 10.28
N ALA A 111 5.17 -9.93 10.12
CA ALA A 111 4.20 -9.94 11.22
C ALA A 111 4.03 -11.35 11.82
N VAL A 112 3.97 -12.39 10.97
CA VAL A 112 3.90 -13.79 11.44
C VAL A 112 5.18 -14.19 12.20
N GLN A 113 6.35 -13.78 11.71
CA GLN A 113 7.63 -14.07 12.39
C GLN A 113 7.80 -13.32 13.71
N ALA A 114 7.20 -12.12 13.82
CA ALA A 114 7.24 -11.31 15.04
C ALA A 114 6.21 -11.74 16.09
N ALA A 115 5.20 -12.53 15.71
CA ALA A 115 4.17 -12.99 16.62
C ALA A 115 4.77 -13.94 17.68
N THR A 116 4.57 -13.62 18.95
CA THR A 116 4.98 -14.47 20.07
C THR A 116 3.99 -15.62 20.28
N VAL A 117 4.45 -16.67 20.94
CA VAL A 117 3.55 -17.78 21.34
C VAL A 117 2.41 -17.26 22.22
N GLY A 118 2.68 -16.28 23.08
CA GLY A 118 1.67 -15.65 23.94
C GLY A 118 0.58 -14.95 23.15
N GLU A 119 0.95 -14.16 22.15
CA GLU A 119 -0.03 -13.49 21.29
C GLU A 119 -0.87 -14.48 20.48
N ALA A 120 -0.23 -15.50 19.90
CA ALA A 120 -0.91 -16.55 19.16
C ALA A 120 -1.90 -17.33 20.07
N TRP A 121 -1.47 -17.65 21.30
CA TRP A 121 -2.31 -18.30 22.28
C TRP A 121 -3.50 -17.42 22.68
N ALA A 122 -3.28 -16.14 22.96
CA ALA A 122 -4.34 -15.20 23.32
C ALA A 122 -5.40 -15.09 22.22
N ALA A 123 -4.96 -14.96 20.96
CA ALA A 123 -5.85 -14.93 19.80
C ALA A 123 -6.66 -16.22 19.65
N TYR A 124 -6.02 -17.38 19.77
CA TYR A 124 -6.67 -18.69 19.74
C TYR A 124 -7.75 -18.83 20.83
N VAL A 125 -7.41 -18.46 22.07
CA VAL A 125 -8.35 -18.52 23.19
C VAL A 125 -9.53 -17.59 22.97
N ALA A 126 -9.29 -16.35 22.52
CA ALA A 126 -10.35 -15.37 22.26
C ALA A 126 -11.34 -15.86 21.19
N GLU A 127 -10.83 -16.43 20.08
CA GLU A 127 -11.66 -16.97 19.01
C GLU A 127 -12.50 -18.19 19.46
N ARG A 128 -11.89 -19.09 20.24
CA ARG A 128 -12.51 -20.37 20.57
C ARG A 128 -13.38 -20.35 21.82
N THR A 129 -13.13 -19.45 22.77
CA THR A 129 -13.86 -19.35 24.04
C THR A 129 -15.38 -19.33 23.90
N PRO A 130 -16.01 -18.65 22.92
CA PRO A 130 -17.45 -18.68 22.73
C PRO A 130 -18.04 -20.08 22.45
N HIS A 131 -17.21 -20.97 21.90
CA HIS A 131 -17.61 -22.32 21.50
C HIS A 131 -17.27 -23.42 22.53
N TRP A 132 -16.59 -23.05 23.64
CA TRP A 132 -16.12 -24.00 24.64
C TRP A 132 -17.07 -24.13 25.83
N GLY A 133 -17.26 -25.35 26.27
CA GLY A 133 -17.85 -25.62 27.57
C GLY A 133 -16.90 -25.25 28.72
N GLU A 134 -17.44 -25.17 29.93
CA GLU A 134 -16.71 -24.73 31.13
C GLU A 134 -15.48 -25.60 31.46
N LEU A 135 -15.59 -26.91 31.30
CA LEU A 135 -14.45 -27.80 31.54
C LEU A 135 -13.28 -27.51 30.59
N HIS A 136 -13.61 -27.31 29.32
CA HIS A 136 -12.59 -27.04 28.29
C HIS A 136 -11.88 -25.70 28.53
N ARG A 137 -12.61 -24.65 28.95
CA ARG A 137 -12.00 -23.37 29.36
C ARG A 137 -11.03 -23.56 30.52
N LYS A 138 -11.44 -24.28 31.56
CA LYS A 138 -10.60 -24.57 32.74
C LYS A 138 -9.32 -25.32 32.36
N ASP A 139 -9.39 -26.24 31.41
CA ASP A 139 -8.22 -26.97 30.95
C ASP A 139 -7.24 -26.04 30.22
N HIS A 140 -7.72 -25.11 29.38
CA HIS A 140 -6.86 -24.11 28.71
C HIS A 140 -6.25 -23.11 29.70
N GLU A 141 -6.99 -22.67 30.72
CA GLU A 141 -6.47 -21.85 31.82
C GLU A 141 -5.35 -22.57 32.60
N ARG A 142 -5.48 -23.89 32.79
CA ARG A 142 -4.44 -24.68 33.45
C ARG A 142 -3.17 -24.79 32.68
N LEU A 143 -3.24 -24.77 31.33
CA LEU A 143 -2.04 -24.85 30.46
C LEU A 143 -1.15 -23.60 30.60
N THR A 144 -1.73 -22.45 30.89
CA THR A 144 -1.04 -21.13 30.93
C THR A 144 -0.86 -20.58 32.34
N ARG A 145 -1.30 -21.31 33.37
CA ARG A 145 -1.24 -20.85 34.75
C ARG A 145 0.20 -20.72 35.25
N ALA A 146 0.48 -19.61 35.93
CA ALA A 146 1.80 -19.34 36.51
C ALA A 146 2.26 -20.36 37.56
N GLY A 147 1.35 -20.99 38.27
CA GLY A 147 1.71 -21.83 39.41
C GLY A 147 2.12 -21.02 40.64
N GLY A 148 2.64 -21.70 41.68
CA GLY A 148 3.12 -21.06 42.88
C GLY A 148 2.03 -20.72 43.91
N GLU A 149 0.75 -20.85 43.58
CA GLU A 149 -0.35 -20.61 44.49
C GLU A 149 -0.54 -21.77 45.47
N ILE A 150 -1.03 -21.49 46.67
CA ILE A 150 -1.36 -22.53 47.67
C ILE A 150 -2.45 -23.44 47.11
N ALA A 151 -2.18 -24.73 47.02
CA ALA A 151 -3.11 -25.71 46.50
C ALA A 151 -4.32 -25.87 47.47
N LYS A 152 -5.53 -25.90 46.90
CA LYS A 152 -6.73 -26.14 47.70
C LYS A 152 -6.67 -27.53 48.36
N ARG A 153 -7.29 -27.65 49.54
CA ARG A 153 -7.36 -28.89 50.35
C ARG A 153 -7.74 -30.09 49.47
N GLY A 154 -6.99 -31.17 49.52
CA GLY A 154 -7.24 -32.41 48.77
C GLY A 154 -6.36 -32.57 47.50
N THR A 155 -5.51 -31.64 47.16
CA THR A 155 -4.55 -31.77 46.06
C THR A 155 -3.33 -32.57 46.53
N ARG A 156 -2.93 -33.64 45.82
CA ARG A 156 -1.67 -34.37 46.10
C ARG A 156 -0.48 -33.47 45.77
N GLY A 157 0.46 -33.31 46.69
CA GLY A 157 1.70 -32.56 46.49
C GLY A 157 2.07 -31.68 47.67
N ARG A 158 3.05 -30.78 47.47
CA ARG A 158 3.63 -29.90 48.51
C ARG A 158 2.74 -28.68 48.89
N GLY A 159 1.46 -28.70 48.58
CA GLY A 159 0.55 -27.60 48.88
C GLY A 159 0.65 -26.38 47.94
N VAL A 160 1.42 -26.48 46.82
CA VAL A 160 1.60 -25.41 45.86
C VAL A 160 1.24 -25.92 44.45
N THR A 161 0.57 -25.10 43.68
CA THR A 161 0.20 -25.42 42.29
C THR A 161 1.45 -25.35 41.39
N ILE A 162 1.54 -26.28 40.44
CA ILE A 162 2.62 -26.31 39.43
C ILE A 162 2.22 -25.43 38.27
N ALA A 163 3.22 -24.73 37.69
CA ALA A 163 3.01 -23.94 36.47
C ALA A 163 2.51 -24.82 35.32
N GLY A 164 1.64 -24.26 34.52
CA GLY A 164 1.17 -24.90 33.30
C GLY A 164 2.29 -25.04 32.27
N PRO A 165 2.24 -26.05 31.39
CA PRO A 165 3.34 -26.35 30.44
C PRO A 165 3.59 -25.23 29.42
N LEU A 166 2.61 -24.37 29.12
CA LEU A 166 2.75 -23.26 28.20
C LEU A 166 3.20 -21.96 28.88
N TYR A 167 3.11 -21.87 30.21
CA TYR A 167 3.47 -20.64 30.94
C TYR A 167 4.87 -20.11 30.65
N PRO A 168 5.94 -20.94 30.55
CA PRO A 168 7.27 -20.45 30.22
C PRO A 168 7.44 -19.92 28.80
N LEU A 169 6.46 -20.16 27.91
CA LEU A 169 6.51 -19.79 26.50
C LEU A 169 5.69 -18.52 26.20
N LEU A 170 4.93 -18.04 27.18
CA LEU A 170 4.07 -16.85 27.06
C LEU A 170 4.82 -15.59 27.49
#